data_046a922efc63278f9419a5605a5d65f1
#
_entry.id   046a922efc63278f9419a5605a5d65f1
#
_cell.length_a   1.000
_cell.length_b   1.000
_cell.length_c   1.000
_cell.angle_alpha   90.00
_cell.angle_beta   90.00
_cell.angle_gamma   90.00
#
_symmetry.space_group_name_H-M   'P 1'
#
loop_
_entity.id
_entity.type
_entity.pdbx_description
1 polymer ?
#
loop_
_entity_poly.entity_id
_entity_poly.type
_entity_poly.pdbx_seq_one_letter_code
_entity_poly.pdbx_strand_id
1 'polypeptide(L)'
;MKLADIPDVDFVDVDAQEIENAVFDSYQNITGRTLAQGDPVRLFLLFQADVIIRLLNRINVTGKQNLLKYAEGDNLDALAANAWTTRIPASAAQTTLKATLSAVREKETIIPAGTRVSSQDNVAFATDTSLVIKAGEQTGTVTATCTETGTVGNGFRVGEICNIVDPVAYVDTITNTTATEGGSNVETDDSLRERVWEAPETFSVAGPRGAYEARTKAANSSIIDVYVDSPSAGVVRVVPLLTDGAVPGEELLEEVQEELSADSVRPLTDNVQTVAPNVVSYDINATYYIDTDADATTVQAAAAAAVSDFAAWQRARLGRDINPSRLVQTLMGVRGVKRVEVTKPVFTVLSNIQVAHEQTVNVVMAGSEDE
;
A
#
# COMPACT_ATOMS: atom_id res chain seq x y z
N MET A 1 1.69 -0.60 -22.44
CA MET A 1 0.38 0.06 -22.32
C MET A 1 -0.05 -0.09 -20.88
N LYS A 2 -0.37 0.97 -20.17
CA LYS A 2 -0.87 0.87 -18.79
C LYS A 2 -2.39 0.74 -18.81
N LEU A 3 -2.96 0.16 -17.77
CA LEU A 3 -4.42 0.03 -17.64
C LEU A 3 -5.12 1.40 -17.67
N ALA A 4 -4.49 2.42 -17.10
CA ALA A 4 -4.97 3.80 -17.11
C ALA A 4 -5.06 4.43 -18.53
N ASP A 5 -4.27 3.93 -19.49
CA ASP A 5 -4.26 4.45 -20.87
C ASP A 5 -5.44 3.94 -21.71
N ILE A 6 -6.21 2.97 -21.21
CA ILE A 6 -7.41 2.45 -21.88
C ILE A 6 -8.47 3.56 -21.85
N PRO A 7 -9.08 3.91 -23.01
CA PRO A 7 -10.13 4.92 -23.06
C PRO A 7 -11.32 4.53 -22.18
N ASP A 8 -12.05 5.55 -21.69
CA ASP A 8 -13.28 5.32 -20.95
C ASP A 8 -14.38 4.79 -21.88
N VAL A 9 -15.23 3.94 -21.30
CA VAL A 9 -16.33 3.29 -22.02
C VAL A 9 -17.63 3.56 -21.28
N ASP A 10 -18.64 4.03 -22.01
CA ASP A 10 -20.03 4.04 -21.57
C ASP A 10 -20.83 3.03 -22.39
N PHE A 11 -21.63 2.22 -21.70
CA PHE A 11 -22.46 1.19 -22.32
C PHE A 11 -23.79 1.75 -22.83
N VAL A 12 -24.24 2.83 -22.19
CA VAL A 12 -25.48 3.53 -22.51
C VAL A 12 -25.21 5.02 -22.40
N ASP A 13 -25.60 5.77 -23.40
CA ASP A 13 -25.60 7.23 -23.32
C ASP A 13 -26.74 7.72 -22.43
N VAL A 14 -26.46 8.61 -21.50
CA VAL A 14 -27.42 9.10 -20.51
C VAL A 14 -27.45 10.63 -20.59
N ASP A 15 -28.16 11.17 -21.60
CA ASP A 15 -28.49 12.58 -21.68
C ASP A 15 -29.86 12.79 -20.99
N ALA A 16 -29.85 13.46 -19.84
CA ALA A 16 -31.06 13.72 -19.07
C ALA A 16 -32.09 14.54 -19.85
N GLN A 17 -31.65 15.54 -20.61
CA GLN A 17 -32.53 16.39 -21.38
C GLN A 17 -33.19 15.66 -22.56
N GLU A 18 -32.42 14.79 -23.22
CA GLU A 18 -32.93 13.97 -24.33
C GLU A 18 -33.96 12.98 -23.82
N ILE A 19 -33.71 12.33 -22.67
CA ILE A 19 -34.64 11.38 -22.05
C ILE A 19 -35.93 12.08 -21.60
N GLU A 20 -35.83 13.25 -20.95
CA GLU A 20 -36.99 14.05 -20.56
C GLU A 20 -37.85 14.40 -21.78
N ASN A 21 -37.22 14.91 -22.83
CA ASN A 21 -37.89 15.27 -24.07
C ASN A 21 -38.56 14.03 -24.70
N ALA A 22 -37.87 12.91 -24.79
CA ALA A 22 -38.42 11.68 -25.33
C ALA A 22 -39.65 11.19 -24.56
N VAL A 23 -39.65 11.30 -23.22
CA VAL A 23 -40.79 10.94 -22.38
C VAL A 23 -42.00 11.88 -22.65
N PHE A 24 -41.76 13.20 -22.76
CA PHE A 24 -42.81 14.18 -23.08
C PHE A 24 -43.39 13.98 -24.49
N ASP A 25 -42.55 13.84 -25.48
CA ASP A 25 -42.95 13.64 -26.87
C ASP A 25 -43.71 12.34 -27.04
N SER A 26 -43.31 11.26 -26.39
CA SER A 26 -44.05 10.00 -26.39
C SER A 26 -45.46 10.16 -25.83
N TYR A 27 -45.59 10.84 -24.68
CA TYR A 27 -46.92 11.12 -24.09
C TYR A 27 -47.77 11.99 -24.99
N GLN A 28 -47.21 13.07 -25.55
CA GLN A 28 -47.92 13.98 -26.45
C GLN A 28 -48.40 13.26 -27.74
N ASN A 29 -47.53 12.43 -28.30
CA ASN A 29 -47.83 11.65 -29.49
C ASN A 29 -48.99 10.63 -29.26
N ILE A 30 -48.99 9.98 -28.08
CA ILE A 30 -50.03 9.00 -27.74
C ILE A 30 -51.37 9.66 -27.42
N THR A 31 -51.37 10.78 -26.70
CA THR A 31 -52.58 11.41 -26.18
C THR A 31 -53.11 12.55 -27.03
N GLY A 32 -52.31 13.10 -27.97
CA GLY A 32 -52.61 14.29 -28.73
C GLY A 32 -52.66 15.58 -27.90
N ARG A 33 -52.23 15.53 -26.63
CA ARG A 33 -52.32 16.66 -25.68
C ARG A 33 -50.96 17.33 -25.47
N THR A 34 -50.86 18.63 -25.71
CA THR A 34 -49.68 19.42 -25.40
C THR A 34 -49.65 19.80 -23.91
N LEU A 35 -48.50 19.60 -23.26
CA LEU A 35 -48.33 19.85 -21.83
C LEU A 35 -47.70 21.23 -21.57
N ALA A 36 -48.42 22.05 -20.77
CA ALA A 36 -47.88 23.33 -20.29
C ALA A 36 -46.86 23.11 -19.16
N GLN A 37 -46.00 24.12 -18.87
CA GLN A 37 -44.97 24.01 -17.86
C GLN A 37 -45.47 23.71 -16.43
N GLY A 38 -46.68 24.17 -16.08
CA GLY A 38 -47.30 23.94 -14.76
C GLY A 38 -48.26 22.73 -14.72
N ASP A 39 -48.36 21.93 -15.77
CA ASP A 39 -49.27 20.80 -15.81
C ASP A 39 -48.82 19.71 -14.81
N PRO A 40 -49.75 19.22 -13.92
CA PRO A 40 -49.42 18.14 -12.97
C PRO A 40 -48.95 16.86 -13.67
N VAL A 41 -49.43 16.59 -14.89
CA VAL A 41 -48.98 15.42 -15.67
C VAL A 41 -47.52 15.58 -16.06
N ARG A 42 -47.06 16.80 -16.34
CA ARG A 42 -45.66 17.07 -16.65
C ARG A 42 -44.74 16.72 -15.48
N LEU A 43 -45.15 17.04 -14.24
CA LEU A 43 -44.38 16.67 -13.02
C LEU A 43 -44.31 15.16 -12.85
N PHE A 44 -45.41 14.44 -13.14
CA PHE A 44 -45.40 12.97 -13.12
C PHE A 44 -44.47 12.37 -14.17
N LEU A 45 -44.46 12.92 -15.38
CA LEU A 45 -43.56 12.48 -16.45
C LEU A 45 -42.07 12.80 -16.15
N LEU A 46 -41.77 13.92 -15.49
CA LEU A 46 -40.43 14.21 -14.99
C LEU A 46 -39.96 13.17 -13.96
N PHE A 47 -40.85 12.74 -13.06
CA PHE A 47 -40.55 11.64 -12.14
C PHE A 47 -40.26 10.33 -12.90
N GLN A 48 -41.02 10.02 -13.95
CA GLN A 48 -40.74 8.85 -14.79
C GLN A 48 -39.39 8.96 -15.49
N ALA A 49 -39.05 10.15 -16.04
CA ALA A 49 -37.74 10.41 -16.67
C ALA A 49 -36.61 10.23 -15.68
N ASP A 50 -36.72 10.73 -14.44
CA ASP A 50 -35.71 10.53 -13.39
C ASP A 50 -35.50 9.05 -13.08
N VAL A 51 -36.58 8.25 -12.99
CA VAL A 51 -36.45 6.80 -12.79
C VAL A 51 -35.71 6.14 -13.95
N ILE A 52 -36.03 6.53 -15.20
CA ILE A 52 -35.33 6.00 -16.40
C ILE A 52 -33.84 6.37 -16.37
N ILE A 53 -33.53 7.64 -16.09
CA ILE A 53 -32.14 8.11 -15.99
C ILE A 53 -31.35 7.30 -14.94
N ARG A 54 -31.93 7.07 -13.76
CA ARG A 54 -31.33 6.25 -12.71
C ARG A 54 -31.12 4.80 -13.15
N LEU A 55 -32.07 4.21 -13.87
CA LEU A 55 -31.93 2.86 -14.40
C LEU A 55 -30.82 2.76 -15.45
N LEU A 56 -30.73 3.72 -16.37
CA LEU A 56 -29.67 3.77 -17.38
C LEU A 56 -28.30 3.94 -16.74
N ASN A 57 -28.17 4.82 -15.74
CA ASN A 57 -26.95 4.94 -14.95
C ASN A 57 -26.59 3.63 -14.25
N ARG A 58 -27.58 2.90 -13.71
CA ARG A 58 -27.34 1.60 -13.08
C ARG A 58 -26.86 0.55 -14.08
N ILE A 59 -27.42 0.56 -15.31
CA ILE A 59 -26.95 -0.30 -16.41
C ILE A 59 -25.49 0.02 -16.74
N ASN A 60 -25.14 1.30 -16.86
CA ASN A 60 -23.75 1.72 -17.09
C ASN A 60 -22.79 1.22 -16.00
N VAL A 61 -23.16 1.44 -14.72
CA VAL A 61 -22.35 0.95 -13.58
C VAL A 61 -22.21 -0.58 -13.64
N THR A 62 -23.33 -1.29 -13.87
CA THR A 62 -23.30 -2.77 -13.94
C THR A 62 -22.47 -3.27 -15.12
N GLY A 63 -22.56 -2.61 -16.28
CA GLY A 63 -21.72 -2.93 -17.43
C GLY A 63 -20.24 -2.72 -17.14
N LYS A 64 -19.90 -1.58 -16.54
CA LYS A 64 -18.52 -1.23 -16.15
C LYS A 64 -17.90 -2.22 -15.17
N GLN A 65 -18.69 -2.81 -14.25
CA GLN A 65 -18.20 -3.81 -13.30
C GLN A 65 -17.69 -5.10 -13.97
N ASN A 66 -17.95 -5.32 -15.26
CA ASN A 66 -17.37 -6.43 -16.03
C ASN A 66 -16.03 -6.06 -16.70
N LEU A 67 -15.55 -4.85 -16.55
CA LEU A 67 -14.29 -4.38 -17.11
C LEU A 67 -13.26 -4.15 -15.99
N LEU A 68 -12.08 -4.72 -16.13
CA LEU A 68 -11.01 -4.64 -15.14
C LEU A 68 -10.71 -3.20 -14.69
N LYS A 69 -10.81 -2.22 -15.60
CA LYS A 69 -10.58 -0.79 -15.32
C LYS A 69 -11.52 -0.22 -14.24
N TYR A 70 -12.76 -0.73 -14.14
CA TYR A 70 -13.82 -0.16 -13.30
C TYR A 70 -14.34 -1.11 -12.22
N ALA A 71 -14.01 -2.40 -12.31
CA ALA A 71 -14.49 -3.39 -11.35
C ALA A 71 -13.97 -3.11 -9.94
N GLU A 72 -14.83 -3.31 -8.95
CA GLU A 72 -14.55 -3.10 -7.53
C GLU A 72 -15.09 -4.26 -6.68
N GLY A 73 -14.47 -4.49 -5.51
CA GLY A 73 -14.90 -5.50 -4.55
C GLY A 73 -15.04 -6.89 -5.17
N ASP A 74 -16.17 -7.55 -4.90
CA ASP A 74 -16.45 -8.92 -5.34
C ASP A 74 -16.43 -9.09 -6.89
N ASN A 75 -16.78 -8.05 -7.64
CA ASN A 75 -16.72 -8.10 -9.10
C ASN A 75 -15.27 -8.14 -9.59
N LEU A 76 -14.40 -7.36 -8.95
CA LEU A 76 -12.97 -7.39 -9.24
C LEU A 76 -12.35 -8.73 -8.84
N ASP A 77 -12.74 -9.29 -7.69
CA ASP A 77 -12.29 -10.60 -7.23
C ASP A 77 -12.70 -11.72 -8.20
N ALA A 78 -13.92 -11.63 -8.76
CA ALA A 78 -14.38 -12.56 -9.79
C ALA A 78 -13.58 -12.43 -11.10
N LEU A 79 -13.22 -11.21 -11.52
CA LEU A 79 -12.36 -10.99 -12.67
C LEU A 79 -10.93 -11.49 -12.41
N ALA A 80 -10.42 -11.28 -11.20
CA ALA A 80 -9.10 -11.76 -10.77
C ALA A 80 -9.01 -13.30 -10.84
N ALA A 81 -10.06 -14.00 -10.41
CA ALA A 81 -10.13 -15.45 -10.49
C ALA A 81 -10.03 -15.96 -11.94
N ASN A 82 -10.59 -15.26 -12.93
CA ASN A 82 -10.44 -15.59 -14.35
C ASN A 82 -9.00 -15.43 -14.86
N ALA A 83 -8.21 -14.59 -14.21
CA ALA A 83 -6.79 -14.38 -14.48
C ALA A 83 -5.87 -15.23 -13.55
N TRP A 84 -6.42 -16.25 -12.87
CA TRP A 84 -5.70 -17.09 -11.91
C TRP A 84 -5.04 -16.30 -10.77
N THR A 85 -5.59 -15.15 -10.46
CA THR A 85 -5.11 -14.24 -9.42
C THR A 85 -6.17 -14.14 -8.34
N THR A 86 -5.75 -14.09 -7.07
CA THR A 86 -6.65 -13.89 -5.92
C THR A 86 -6.19 -12.70 -5.11
N ARG A 87 -7.11 -12.04 -4.42
CA ARG A 87 -6.78 -10.94 -3.50
C ARG A 87 -5.87 -11.45 -2.39
N ILE A 88 -4.79 -10.73 -2.11
CA ILE A 88 -3.88 -11.04 -1.03
C ILE A 88 -4.59 -10.75 0.30
N PRO A 89 -4.74 -11.76 1.19
CA PRO A 89 -5.36 -11.55 2.48
C PRO A 89 -4.46 -10.69 3.39
N ALA A 90 -5.04 -10.15 4.45
CA ALA A 90 -4.26 -9.51 5.50
C ALA A 90 -3.31 -10.52 6.15
N SER A 91 -2.06 -10.12 6.36
CA SER A 91 -1.06 -10.86 7.13
C SER A 91 -0.93 -10.30 8.55
N ALA A 92 -0.45 -11.12 9.48
CA ALA A 92 -0.16 -10.68 10.84
C ALA A 92 1.33 -10.39 11.00
N ALA A 93 1.67 -9.42 11.86
CA ALA A 93 3.04 -9.10 12.19
C ALA A 93 3.72 -10.23 12.97
N GLN A 94 5.00 -10.40 12.76
CA GLN A 94 5.83 -11.42 13.42
C GLN A 94 6.97 -10.78 14.20
N THR A 95 7.48 -11.52 15.19
CA THR A 95 8.67 -11.15 15.95
C THR A 95 9.25 -12.39 16.63
N THR A 96 10.49 -12.29 17.08
CA THR A 96 11.13 -13.31 17.91
C THR A 96 11.03 -12.92 19.38
N LEU A 97 10.41 -13.77 20.20
CA LEU A 97 10.32 -13.62 21.63
C LEU A 97 11.45 -14.36 22.32
N LYS A 98 12.04 -13.75 23.34
CA LYS A 98 12.98 -14.38 24.27
C LYS A 98 12.33 -14.52 25.62
N ALA A 99 12.20 -15.75 26.08
CA ALA A 99 11.76 -16.06 27.44
C ALA A 99 12.95 -16.25 28.37
N THR A 100 12.86 -15.72 29.58
CA THR A 100 13.87 -15.86 30.64
C THR A 100 13.22 -16.48 31.87
N LEU A 101 13.84 -17.53 32.40
CA LEU A 101 13.39 -18.19 33.65
C LEU A 101 13.87 -17.42 34.87
N SER A 102 13.09 -17.44 35.95
CA SER A 102 13.44 -16.85 37.27
C SER A 102 14.71 -17.42 37.86
N ALA A 103 15.07 -18.67 37.55
CA ALA A 103 16.33 -19.31 37.93
C ALA A 103 16.66 -20.43 36.94
N VAL A 104 17.95 -20.83 36.89
CA VAL A 104 18.38 -22.02 36.14
C VAL A 104 17.77 -23.26 36.79
N ARG A 105 17.19 -24.15 35.99
CA ARG A 105 16.50 -25.34 36.45
C ARG A 105 17.23 -26.60 36.05
N GLU A 106 17.11 -27.63 36.91
CA GLU A 106 17.64 -28.98 36.63
C GLU A 106 16.73 -29.79 35.68
N LYS A 107 15.51 -29.32 35.44
CA LYS A 107 14.53 -29.90 34.50
C LYS A 107 14.17 -28.92 33.42
N GLU A 108 13.83 -29.43 32.26
CA GLU A 108 13.32 -28.63 31.15
C GLU A 108 12.05 -27.85 31.54
N THR A 109 11.88 -26.70 30.97
CA THR A 109 10.68 -25.87 31.11
C THR A 109 10.07 -25.68 29.73
N ILE A 110 8.80 -26.04 29.59
CA ILE A 110 8.06 -25.95 28.33
C ILE A 110 7.14 -24.72 28.39
N ILE A 111 7.27 -23.82 27.44
CA ILE A 111 6.31 -22.73 27.18
C ILE A 111 5.45 -23.22 26.01
N PRO A 112 4.12 -23.41 26.21
CA PRO A 112 3.25 -23.92 25.15
C PRO A 112 3.18 -22.98 23.93
N ALA A 113 2.93 -23.55 22.76
CA ALA A 113 2.50 -22.76 21.59
C ALA A 113 1.19 -22.03 21.92
N GLY A 114 1.02 -20.83 21.37
CA GLY A 114 -0.13 -19.98 21.65
C GLY A 114 -0.02 -19.16 22.95
N THR A 115 1.12 -19.22 23.69
CA THR A 115 1.36 -18.36 24.85
C THR A 115 1.43 -16.90 24.40
N ARG A 116 0.54 -16.04 24.97
CA ARG A 116 0.39 -14.67 24.55
C ARG A 116 1.23 -13.70 25.41
N VAL A 117 1.87 -12.77 24.71
CA VAL A 117 2.58 -11.64 25.30
C VAL A 117 2.11 -10.37 24.59
N SER A 118 1.85 -9.29 25.30
CA SER A 118 1.32 -8.07 24.70
C SER A 118 2.24 -6.86 24.89
N SER A 119 2.00 -5.87 24.05
CA SER A 119 2.50 -4.50 24.23
C SER A 119 1.73 -3.77 25.36
N GLN A 120 2.15 -2.54 25.66
CA GLN A 120 1.39 -1.64 26.56
C GLN A 120 0.03 -1.25 25.97
N ASP A 121 -0.09 -1.22 24.63
CA ASP A 121 -1.33 -0.92 23.91
C ASP A 121 -2.26 -2.14 23.75
N ASN A 122 -1.98 -3.24 24.47
CA ASN A 122 -2.72 -4.49 24.45
C ASN A 122 -2.70 -5.24 23.09
N VAL A 123 -1.79 -4.91 22.18
CA VAL A 123 -1.57 -5.73 20.98
C VAL A 123 -0.83 -7.00 21.39
N ALA A 124 -1.46 -8.16 21.17
CA ALA A 124 -0.97 -9.44 21.65
C ALA A 124 -0.27 -10.23 20.53
N PHE A 125 0.83 -10.89 20.90
CA PHE A 125 1.57 -11.84 20.08
C PHE A 125 1.51 -13.21 20.75
N ALA A 126 1.27 -14.26 19.97
CA ALA A 126 1.20 -15.64 20.44
C ALA A 126 2.40 -16.42 19.89
N THR A 127 3.04 -17.25 20.73
CA THR A 127 4.13 -18.13 20.28
C THR A 127 3.64 -19.13 19.23
N ASP A 128 4.34 -19.26 18.11
CA ASP A 128 3.94 -20.13 17.00
C ASP A 128 4.15 -21.59 17.33
N THR A 129 5.20 -21.90 18.08
CA THR A 129 5.57 -23.25 18.48
C THR A 129 5.84 -23.33 19.99
N SER A 130 5.85 -24.54 20.54
CA SER A 130 6.26 -24.74 21.93
C SER A 130 7.75 -24.52 22.09
N LEU A 131 8.15 -23.64 23.02
CA LEU A 131 9.53 -23.40 23.38
C LEU A 131 9.96 -24.32 24.53
N VAL A 132 11.00 -25.11 24.30
CA VAL A 132 11.61 -25.96 25.33
C VAL A 132 12.92 -25.34 25.77
N ILE A 133 12.99 -24.83 27.01
CA ILE A 133 14.22 -24.38 27.65
C ILE A 133 14.83 -25.56 28.38
N LYS A 134 15.99 -26.02 27.94
CA LYS A 134 16.64 -27.25 28.46
C LYS A 134 17.13 -27.08 29.90
N ALA A 135 17.34 -28.21 30.59
CA ALA A 135 17.96 -28.23 31.89
C ALA A 135 19.36 -27.55 31.83
N GLY A 136 19.63 -26.65 32.78
CA GLY A 136 20.86 -25.85 32.80
C GLY A 136 20.84 -24.58 32.01
N GLU A 137 19.84 -24.35 31.14
CA GLU A 137 19.64 -23.11 30.40
C GLU A 137 18.65 -22.20 31.15
N GLN A 138 18.80 -20.89 31.01
CA GLN A 138 17.93 -19.89 31.62
C GLN A 138 17.07 -19.16 30.60
N THR A 139 17.43 -19.19 29.33
CA THR A 139 16.75 -18.46 28.27
C THR A 139 16.49 -19.33 27.06
N GLY A 140 15.44 -19.01 26.33
CA GLY A 140 15.14 -19.61 25.02
C GLY A 140 14.44 -18.59 24.13
N THR A 141 14.45 -18.81 22.82
CA THR A 141 13.80 -17.95 21.83
C THR A 141 12.80 -18.74 21.00
N VAL A 142 11.73 -18.07 20.61
CA VAL A 142 10.67 -18.63 19.76
C VAL A 142 10.06 -17.52 18.91
N THR A 143 9.63 -17.85 17.70
CA THR A 143 8.86 -16.95 16.87
C THR A 143 7.45 -16.76 17.43
N ALA A 144 6.89 -15.60 17.25
CA ALA A 144 5.55 -15.25 17.66
C ALA A 144 4.87 -14.38 16.63
N THR A 145 3.61 -14.67 16.39
CA THR A 145 2.75 -13.97 15.43
C THR A 145 1.71 -13.15 16.17
N CYS A 146 1.44 -11.94 15.69
CA CYS A 146 0.38 -11.09 16.21
C CYS A 146 -0.97 -11.81 16.09
N THR A 147 -1.81 -11.70 17.13
CA THR A 147 -3.14 -12.32 17.12
C THR A 147 -4.15 -11.60 16.22
N GLU A 148 -3.81 -10.39 15.79
CA GLU A 148 -4.59 -9.59 14.87
C GLU A 148 -3.83 -9.45 13.54
N THR A 149 -4.56 -9.59 12.43
CA THR A 149 -4.02 -9.33 11.09
C THR A 149 -4.04 -7.84 10.78
N GLY A 150 -3.24 -7.44 9.81
CA GLY A 150 -3.11 -6.04 9.43
C GLY A 150 -1.85 -5.41 10.01
N THR A 151 -1.75 -4.10 9.84
CA THR A 151 -0.57 -3.34 10.23
C THR A 151 -0.50 -3.01 11.72
N VAL A 152 -1.52 -3.36 12.51
CA VAL A 152 -1.63 -3.01 13.94
C VAL A 152 -0.48 -3.57 14.79
N GLY A 153 0.04 -4.74 14.39
CA GLY A 153 1.16 -5.39 15.06
C GLY A 153 2.54 -4.90 14.64
N ASN A 154 2.66 -4.05 13.63
CA ASN A 154 3.95 -3.59 13.13
C ASN A 154 4.56 -2.46 13.96
N GLY A 155 5.88 -2.32 13.90
CA GLY A 155 6.61 -1.16 14.37
C GLY A 155 6.92 -1.13 15.86
N PHE A 156 6.59 -2.17 16.62
CA PHE A 156 7.04 -2.28 18.00
C PHE A 156 8.55 -2.55 18.05
N ARG A 157 9.24 -1.77 18.86
CA ARG A 157 10.69 -1.89 19.04
C ARG A 157 11.03 -3.07 19.95
N VAL A 158 12.30 -3.46 19.93
CA VAL A 158 12.83 -4.49 20.83
C VAL A 158 12.51 -4.12 22.29
N GLY A 159 11.92 -5.06 23.02
CA GLY A 159 11.52 -4.91 24.43
C GLY A 159 10.13 -4.31 24.68
N GLU A 160 9.42 -3.84 23.66
CA GLU A 160 8.07 -3.25 23.82
C GLU A 160 6.96 -4.31 23.97
N ILE A 161 7.17 -5.54 23.46
CA ILE A 161 6.29 -6.67 23.69
C ILE A 161 6.80 -7.41 24.94
N CYS A 162 6.26 -7.07 26.11
CA CYS A 162 6.81 -7.57 27.39
C CYS A 162 5.75 -7.94 28.45
N ASN A 163 4.47 -7.70 28.22
CA ASN A 163 3.42 -8.02 29.18
C ASN A 163 2.94 -9.45 28.98
N ILE A 164 3.26 -10.34 29.90
CA ILE A 164 2.83 -11.76 29.84
C ILE A 164 1.32 -11.82 30.10
N VAL A 165 0.54 -12.17 29.08
CA VAL A 165 -0.92 -12.36 29.17
C VAL A 165 -1.25 -13.74 29.74
N ASP A 166 -0.53 -14.77 29.31
CA ASP A 166 -0.70 -16.15 29.77
C ASP A 166 0.50 -16.57 30.65
N PRO A 167 0.42 -16.45 31.97
CA PRO A 167 1.54 -16.76 32.86
C PRO A 167 1.94 -18.24 32.78
N VAL A 168 3.23 -18.49 32.59
CA VAL A 168 3.81 -19.86 32.60
C VAL A 168 4.68 -20.00 33.82
N ALA A 169 4.56 -21.16 34.51
CA ALA A 169 5.33 -21.44 35.72
C ALA A 169 6.85 -21.31 35.45
N TYR A 170 7.55 -20.62 36.36
CA TYR A 170 9.00 -20.39 36.35
C TYR A 170 9.50 -19.42 35.26
N VAL A 171 8.65 -18.88 34.40
CA VAL A 171 9.00 -17.83 33.47
C VAL A 171 8.90 -16.49 34.19
N ASP A 172 9.98 -15.72 34.16
CA ASP A 172 10.07 -14.40 34.79
C ASP A 172 9.71 -13.29 33.79
N THR A 173 10.34 -13.32 32.61
CA THR A 173 10.09 -12.34 31.55
C THR A 173 10.02 -13.00 30.17
N ILE A 174 9.19 -12.42 29.32
CA ILE A 174 9.18 -12.71 27.89
C ILE A 174 9.20 -11.36 27.17
N THR A 175 10.19 -11.16 26.30
CA THR A 175 10.32 -9.89 25.56
C THR A 175 10.70 -10.16 24.11
N ASN A 176 10.28 -9.26 23.19
CA ASN A 176 10.73 -9.38 21.82
C ASN A 176 12.20 -8.93 21.65
N THR A 177 12.91 -9.65 20.80
CA THR A 177 14.34 -9.38 20.47
C THR A 177 14.51 -8.77 19.09
N THR A 178 13.49 -8.83 18.24
CA THR A 178 13.41 -8.18 16.95
C THR A 178 12.30 -7.13 16.96
N ALA A 179 12.37 -6.14 16.07
CA ALA A 179 11.23 -5.28 15.82
C ALA A 179 10.10 -6.11 15.20
N THR A 180 8.85 -5.71 15.41
CA THR A 180 7.71 -6.41 14.82
C THR A 180 7.45 -5.92 13.40
N GLU A 181 7.30 -6.83 12.44
CA GLU A 181 7.10 -6.52 11.03
C GLU A 181 6.29 -7.61 10.30
N GLY A 182 6.02 -7.44 9.00
CA GLY A 182 5.35 -8.44 8.16
C GLY A 182 3.82 -8.36 8.17
N GLY A 183 3.23 -7.56 9.05
CA GLY A 183 1.78 -7.35 9.03
C GLY A 183 1.35 -6.47 7.86
N SER A 184 0.34 -6.91 7.12
CA SER A 184 -0.24 -6.14 6.02
C SER A 184 -1.76 -6.20 6.03
N ASN A 185 -2.40 -5.12 5.59
CA ASN A 185 -3.84 -5.10 5.42
C ASN A 185 -4.24 -5.93 4.19
N VAL A 186 -5.53 -6.23 4.07
CA VAL A 186 -6.08 -6.82 2.84
C VAL A 186 -5.71 -5.93 1.65
N GLU A 187 -5.31 -6.55 0.57
CA GLU A 187 -4.96 -5.88 -0.67
C GLU A 187 -6.08 -4.97 -1.17
N THR A 188 -5.72 -3.75 -1.57
CA THR A 188 -6.67 -2.78 -2.12
C THR A 188 -7.12 -3.16 -3.54
N ASP A 189 -8.28 -2.64 -3.97
CA ASP A 189 -8.77 -2.87 -5.33
C ASP A 189 -7.78 -2.37 -6.39
N ASP A 190 -7.10 -1.26 -6.15
CA ASP A 190 -6.12 -0.72 -7.10
C ASP A 190 -4.90 -1.64 -7.25
N SER A 191 -4.38 -2.17 -6.14
CA SER A 191 -3.27 -3.14 -6.18
C SER A 191 -3.67 -4.44 -6.88
N LEU A 192 -4.83 -5.02 -6.51
CA LEU A 192 -5.33 -6.22 -7.16
C LEU A 192 -5.54 -6.01 -8.66
N ARG A 193 -6.09 -4.87 -9.05
CA ARG A 193 -6.33 -4.51 -10.45
C ARG A 193 -5.04 -4.47 -11.27
N GLU A 194 -3.97 -3.87 -10.72
CA GLU A 194 -2.64 -3.88 -11.35
C GLU A 194 -2.09 -5.30 -11.48
N ARG A 195 -2.18 -6.11 -10.43
CA ARG A 195 -1.73 -7.51 -10.46
C ARG A 195 -2.49 -8.36 -11.48
N VAL A 196 -3.80 -8.17 -11.61
CA VAL A 196 -4.61 -8.85 -12.64
C VAL A 196 -4.17 -8.41 -14.04
N TRP A 197 -3.83 -7.13 -14.23
CA TRP A 197 -3.30 -6.63 -15.49
C TRP A 197 -1.92 -7.21 -15.82
N GLU A 198 -1.06 -7.40 -14.82
CA GLU A 198 0.27 -7.98 -14.94
C GLU A 198 0.26 -9.53 -14.95
N ALA A 199 -0.83 -10.17 -14.57
CA ALA A 199 -0.93 -11.64 -14.45
C ALA A 199 -0.48 -12.42 -15.69
N PRO A 200 -0.71 -11.97 -16.96
CA PRO A 200 -0.19 -12.65 -18.14
C PRO A 200 1.34 -12.84 -18.14
N GLU A 201 2.10 -11.94 -17.51
CA GLU A 201 3.55 -12.05 -17.38
C GLU A 201 3.97 -13.24 -16.49
N THR A 202 3.11 -13.63 -15.52
CA THR A 202 3.41 -14.73 -14.59
C THR A 202 3.33 -16.10 -15.23
N PHE A 203 2.68 -16.25 -16.38
CA PHE A 203 2.58 -17.52 -17.10
C PHE A 203 3.91 -17.96 -17.74
N SER A 204 4.85 -17.04 -17.87
CA SER A 204 6.17 -17.38 -18.43
C SER A 204 7.08 -17.92 -17.33
N VAL A 205 7.46 -19.18 -17.44
CA VAL A 205 8.50 -19.82 -16.60
C VAL A 205 9.91 -19.69 -17.22
N ALA A 206 10.04 -18.90 -18.29
CA ALA A 206 11.32 -18.66 -18.95
C ALA A 206 12.19 -17.59 -18.25
N GLY A 207 11.75 -17.08 -17.09
CA GLY A 207 12.48 -16.09 -16.27
C GLY A 207 12.46 -14.65 -16.80
N PRO A 208 11.38 -14.13 -17.46
CA PRO A 208 11.36 -12.73 -17.82
C PRO A 208 11.28 -11.86 -16.55
N ARG A 209 11.85 -10.66 -16.61
CA ARG A 209 11.86 -9.71 -15.50
C ARG A 209 10.47 -9.50 -14.91
N GLY A 210 9.44 -9.30 -15.76
CA GLY A 210 8.06 -9.08 -15.34
C GLY A 210 7.48 -10.23 -14.53
N ALA A 211 7.87 -11.48 -14.79
CA ALA A 211 7.43 -12.62 -14.00
C ALA A 211 7.96 -12.56 -12.55
N TYR A 212 9.24 -12.22 -12.38
CA TYR A 212 9.83 -12.03 -11.04
C TYR A 212 9.20 -10.84 -10.32
N GLU A 213 9.00 -9.70 -11.00
CA GLU A 213 8.35 -8.51 -10.42
C GLU A 213 6.91 -8.83 -9.96
N ALA A 214 6.10 -9.47 -10.81
CA ALA A 214 4.71 -9.81 -10.51
C ALA A 214 4.60 -10.82 -9.36
N ARG A 215 5.44 -11.85 -9.32
CA ARG A 215 5.46 -12.84 -8.24
C ARG A 215 5.92 -12.26 -6.91
N THR A 216 6.95 -11.39 -6.93
CA THR A 216 7.40 -10.69 -5.73
C THR A 216 6.30 -9.82 -5.13
N LYS A 217 5.57 -9.06 -5.95
CA LYS A 217 4.42 -8.28 -5.49
C LYS A 217 3.27 -9.17 -4.98
N ALA A 218 3.15 -10.39 -5.49
CA ALA A 218 2.13 -11.34 -5.05
C ALA A 218 2.42 -11.97 -3.68
N ALA A 219 3.68 -12.00 -3.25
CA ALA A 219 4.08 -12.58 -1.98
C ALA A 219 3.52 -11.78 -0.78
N ASN A 220 3.55 -10.44 -0.85
CA ASN A 220 3.00 -9.62 0.24
C ASN A 220 2.43 -8.30 -0.29
N SER A 221 1.23 -7.93 0.16
CA SER A 221 0.53 -6.70 -0.27
C SER A 221 1.21 -5.40 0.17
N SER A 222 2.18 -5.45 1.09
CA SER A 222 2.98 -4.30 1.46
C SER A 222 4.07 -3.96 0.44
N ILE A 223 4.38 -4.85 -0.51
CA ILE A 223 5.40 -4.63 -1.55
C ILE A 223 4.80 -3.77 -2.66
N ILE A 224 5.28 -2.53 -2.78
CA ILE A 224 4.75 -1.55 -3.75
C ILE A 224 5.60 -1.41 -5.01
N ASP A 225 6.91 -1.65 -4.91
CA ASP A 225 7.83 -1.55 -6.04
C ASP A 225 8.87 -2.67 -5.97
N VAL A 226 9.32 -3.14 -7.13
CA VAL A 226 10.29 -4.23 -7.23
C VAL A 226 11.26 -3.91 -8.37
N TYR A 227 12.54 -4.04 -8.11
CA TYR A 227 13.55 -3.98 -9.15
C TYR A 227 14.21 -5.34 -9.33
N VAL A 228 14.32 -5.79 -10.58
CA VAL A 228 14.94 -7.08 -10.94
C VAL A 228 16.05 -6.85 -11.96
N ASP A 229 17.23 -7.38 -11.70
CA ASP A 229 18.33 -7.41 -12.64
C ASP A 229 19.14 -8.70 -12.53
N SER A 230 20.13 -8.84 -13.42
CA SER A 230 21.09 -9.94 -13.40
C SER A 230 22.51 -9.38 -13.30
N PRO A 231 23.03 -9.23 -12.06
CA PRO A 231 24.37 -8.65 -11.84
C PRO A 231 25.50 -9.54 -12.35
N SER A 232 25.25 -10.84 -12.50
CA SER A 232 26.19 -11.82 -13.09
C SER A 232 25.43 -12.97 -13.73
N ALA A 233 26.11 -13.73 -14.59
CA ALA A 233 25.49 -14.86 -15.30
C ALA A 233 24.88 -15.86 -14.32
N GLY A 234 23.61 -16.23 -14.54
CA GLY A 234 22.86 -17.18 -13.71
C GLY A 234 22.37 -16.61 -12.38
N VAL A 235 22.66 -15.35 -12.03
CA VAL A 235 22.13 -14.71 -10.81
C VAL A 235 21.01 -13.74 -11.19
N VAL A 236 19.87 -13.88 -10.56
CA VAL A 236 18.73 -12.95 -10.63
C VAL A 236 18.62 -12.26 -9.28
N ARG A 237 18.85 -10.93 -9.25
CA ARG A 237 18.70 -10.13 -8.04
C ARG A 237 17.32 -9.47 -8.05
N VAL A 238 16.61 -9.63 -6.95
CA VAL A 238 15.30 -9.03 -6.71
C VAL A 238 15.37 -8.09 -5.51
N VAL A 239 14.92 -6.86 -5.69
CA VAL A 239 14.96 -5.81 -4.66
C VAL A 239 13.54 -5.31 -4.43
N PRO A 240 12.83 -5.80 -3.41
CA PRO A 240 11.48 -5.32 -3.06
C PRO A 240 11.54 -4.05 -2.22
N LEU A 241 10.53 -3.17 -2.42
CA LEU A 241 10.31 -1.95 -1.64
C LEU A 241 8.90 -2.00 -1.05
N LEU A 242 8.78 -1.68 0.23
CA LEU A 242 7.50 -1.69 0.93
C LEU A 242 6.79 -0.34 0.87
N THR A 243 5.51 -0.35 1.26
CA THR A 243 4.71 0.87 1.48
C THR A 243 5.47 1.88 2.32
N ASP A 244 5.24 3.16 2.04
CA ASP A 244 5.95 4.29 2.67
C ASP A 244 7.47 4.27 2.50
N GLY A 245 7.99 3.50 1.53
CA GLY A 245 9.42 3.38 1.27
C GLY A 245 10.16 2.55 2.31
N ALA A 246 9.46 1.81 3.16
CA ALA A 246 10.05 0.97 4.16
C ALA A 246 10.94 -0.12 3.52
N VAL A 247 12.02 -0.45 4.20
CA VAL A 247 12.95 -1.50 3.77
C VAL A 247 12.46 -2.82 4.35
N PRO A 248 12.31 -3.89 3.54
CA PRO A 248 11.90 -5.19 4.04
C PRO A 248 12.92 -5.78 5.02
N GLY A 249 12.43 -6.38 6.08
CA GLY A 249 13.23 -7.13 7.03
C GLY A 249 13.68 -8.49 6.50
N GLU A 250 14.51 -9.16 7.27
CA GLU A 250 15.11 -10.45 6.88
C GLU A 250 14.05 -11.53 6.65
N GLU A 251 13.03 -11.58 7.52
CA GLU A 251 11.94 -12.58 7.45
C GLU A 251 11.15 -12.47 6.14
N LEU A 252 10.78 -11.25 5.73
CA LEU A 252 10.05 -11.03 4.47
C LEU A 252 10.93 -11.29 3.25
N LEU A 253 12.23 -10.96 3.32
CA LEU A 253 13.17 -11.29 2.25
C LEU A 253 13.32 -12.80 2.06
N GLU A 254 13.35 -13.58 3.15
CA GLU A 254 13.37 -15.03 3.11
C GLU A 254 12.09 -15.60 2.52
N GLU A 255 10.90 -15.10 2.91
CA GLU A 255 9.61 -15.50 2.35
C GLU A 255 9.57 -15.29 0.83
N VAL A 256 9.96 -14.09 0.37
CA VAL A 256 10.05 -13.79 -1.07
C VAL A 256 11.09 -14.68 -1.76
N GLN A 257 12.22 -14.94 -1.12
CA GLN A 257 13.26 -15.81 -1.64
C GLN A 257 12.78 -17.25 -1.86
N GLU A 258 12.05 -17.81 -0.89
CA GLU A 258 11.48 -19.15 -0.98
C GLU A 258 10.46 -19.25 -2.13
N GLU A 259 9.54 -18.30 -2.20
CA GLU A 259 8.51 -18.25 -3.27
C GLU A 259 9.16 -18.19 -4.66
N LEU A 260 10.15 -17.32 -4.85
CA LEU A 260 10.81 -17.16 -6.14
C LEU A 260 11.79 -18.29 -6.50
N SER A 261 12.25 -19.05 -5.51
CA SER A 261 13.19 -20.16 -5.69
C SER A 261 12.51 -21.50 -6.00
N ALA A 262 11.19 -21.57 -5.91
CA ALA A 262 10.43 -22.78 -6.20
C ALA A 262 10.67 -23.27 -7.63
N ASP A 263 10.85 -24.59 -7.83
CA ASP A 263 11.16 -25.20 -9.14
C ASP A 263 10.06 -24.97 -10.19
N SER A 264 8.83 -24.69 -9.75
CA SER A 264 7.71 -24.34 -10.64
C SER A 264 7.71 -22.88 -11.08
N VAL A 265 8.60 -22.05 -10.52
CA VAL A 265 8.60 -20.58 -10.67
C VAL A 265 9.78 -20.11 -11.51
N ARG A 266 10.96 -20.64 -11.27
CA ARG A 266 12.21 -20.19 -11.89
C ARG A 266 12.75 -21.17 -12.93
N PRO A 267 13.52 -20.70 -13.93
CA PRO A 267 14.37 -21.56 -14.73
C PRO A 267 15.40 -22.29 -13.83
N LEU A 268 15.76 -23.51 -14.19
CA LEU A 268 16.74 -24.32 -13.45
C LEU A 268 18.12 -23.65 -13.31
N THR A 269 18.46 -22.75 -14.25
CA THR A 269 19.74 -22.03 -14.29
C THR A 269 19.78 -20.79 -13.42
N ASP A 270 18.63 -20.30 -12.93
CA ASP A 270 18.54 -19.04 -12.22
C ASP A 270 18.78 -19.24 -10.73
N ASN A 271 19.77 -18.52 -10.22
CA ASN A 271 20.02 -18.36 -8.79
C ASN A 271 19.40 -17.04 -8.34
N VAL A 272 18.21 -17.12 -7.76
CA VAL A 272 17.47 -15.93 -7.30
C VAL A 272 18.06 -15.47 -5.96
N GLN A 273 18.26 -14.17 -5.83
CA GLN A 273 18.74 -13.52 -4.61
C GLN A 273 17.87 -12.32 -4.28
N THR A 274 17.16 -12.36 -3.18
CA THR A 274 16.40 -11.22 -2.65
C THR A 274 17.29 -10.40 -1.73
N VAL A 275 17.35 -9.10 -1.98
CA VAL A 275 18.18 -8.18 -1.19
C VAL A 275 17.38 -6.92 -0.85
N ALA A 276 17.64 -6.37 0.34
CA ALA A 276 17.05 -5.10 0.75
C ALA A 276 17.59 -3.93 -0.11
N PRO A 277 16.78 -2.91 -0.38
CA PRO A 277 17.24 -1.69 -1.02
C PRO A 277 18.23 -0.92 -0.14
N ASN A 278 19.17 -0.21 -0.78
CA ASN A 278 20.09 0.68 -0.08
C ASN A 278 19.40 2.04 0.16
N VAL A 279 19.34 2.47 1.41
CA VAL A 279 18.76 3.76 1.78
C VAL A 279 19.76 4.88 1.53
N VAL A 280 19.33 5.91 0.80
CA VAL A 280 20.06 7.17 0.62
C VAL A 280 19.33 8.26 1.37
N SER A 281 19.91 8.72 2.48
CA SER A 281 19.34 9.80 3.29
C SER A 281 19.57 11.17 2.65
N TYR A 282 18.56 12.04 2.71
CA TYR A 282 18.65 13.43 2.25
C TYR A 282 17.92 14.37 3.21
N ASP A 283 18.32 15.64 3.19
CA ASP A 283 17.64 16.68 3.96
C ASP A 283 16.72 17.51 3.05
N ILE A 284 15.65 18.01 3.62
CA ILE A 284 14.78 19.02 3.02
C ILE A 284 15.01 20.32 3.78
N ASN A 285 15.52 21.35 3.10
CA ASN A 285 15.69 22.68 3.65
C ASN A 285 15.27 23.71 2.61
N ALA A 286 14.13 24.35 2.85
CA ALA A 286 13.52 25.30 1.95
C ALA A 286 12.92 26.48 2.72
N THR A 287 12.91 27.62 2.09
CA THR A 287 12.17 28.80 2.53
C THR A 287 11.13 29.17 1.47
N TYR A 288 9.97 29.64 1.91
CA TYR A 288 8.95 30.12 1.01
C TYR A 288 8.37 31.46 1.47
N TYR A 289 7.88 32.21 0.53
CA TYR A 289 7.24 33.51 0.70
C TYR A 289 5.80 33.41 0.25
N ILE A 290 4.91 34.12 0.93
CA ILE A 290 3.47 34.10 0.65
C ILE A 290 3.00 35.44 0.11
N ASP A 291 1.85 35.43 -0.55
CA ASP A 291 1.16 36.69 -0.90
C ASP A 291 0.74 37.46 0.36
N THR A 292 0.79 38.79 0.31
CA THR A 292 0.40 39.64 1.46
C THR A 292 -1.04 39.45 1.88
N ASP A 293 -1.94 39.07 0.95
CA ASP A 293 -3.35 38.83 1.21
C ASP A 293 -3.65 37.40 1.64
N ALA A 294 -2.64 36.52 1.70
CA ALA A 294 -2.83 35.13 2.06
C ALA A 294 -2.86 34.92 3.57
N ASP A 295 -3.74 34.03 4.05
CA ASP A 295 -3.74 33.61 5.46
C ASP A 295 -2.53 32.71 5.75
N ALA A 296 -1.58 33.26 6.49
CA ALA A 296 -0.31 32.59 6.81
C ALA A 296 -0.49 31.23 7.45
N THR A 297 -1.48 31.05 8.32
CA THR A 297 -1.73 29.77 9.04
C THR A 297 -2.21 28.69 8.07
N THR A 298 -3.14 29.05 7.18
CA THR A 298 -3.67 28.13 6.16
C THR A 298 -2.59 27.74 5.17
N VAL A 299 -1.79 28.69 4.68
CA VAL A 299 -0.70 28.42 3.73
C VAL A 299 0.39 27.57 4.38
N GLN A 300 0.73 27.83 5.65
CA GLN A 300 1.73 27.03 6.38
C GLN A 300 1.30 25.57 6.53
N ALA A 301 0.04 25.31 6.88
CA ALA A 301 -0.49 23.95 6.97
C ALA A 301 -0.48 23.25 5.60
N ALA A 302 -0.89 23.94 4.54
CA ALA A 302 -0.89 23.41 3.18
C ALA A 302 0.54 23.16 2.65
N ALA A 303 1.50 24.04 2.96
CA ALA A 303 2.90 23.85 2.60
C ALA A 303 3.52 22.63 3.34
N ALA A 304 3.20 22.45 4.62
CA ALA A 304 3.65 21.28 5.37
C ALA A 304 3.10 19.97 4.77
N ALA A 305 1.80 19.95 4.39
CA ALA A 305 1.21 18.81 3.70
C ALA A 305 1.88 18.54 2.34
N ALA A 306 2.13 19.59 1.55
CA ALA A 306 2.80 19.48 0.26
C ALA A 306 4.23 18.92 0.37
N VAL A 307 4.96 19.25 1.43
CA VAL A 307 6.29 18.69 1.71
C VAL A 307 6.20 17.22 2.10
N SER A 308 5.21 16.85 2.91
CA SER A 308 4.94 15.45 3.26
C SER A 308 4.60 14.61 2.02
N ASP A 309 3.77 15.15 1.12
CA ASP A 309 3.42 14.50 -0.15
C ASP A 309 4.63 14.32 -1.06
N PHE A 310 5.52 15.33 -1.11
CA PHE A 310 6.79 15.21 -1.84
C PHE A 310 7.67 14.10 -1.25
N ALA A 311 7.83 14.04 0.06
CA ALA A 311 8.62 13.02 0.73
C ALA A 311 8.04 11.61 0.49
N ALA A 312 6.72 11.44 0.63
CA ALA A 312 6.03 10.20 0.34
C ALA A 312 6.21 9.79 -1.15
N TRP A 313 6.03 10.73 -2.06
CA TRP A 313 6.27 10.46 -3.48
C TRP A 313 7.72 10.06 -3.76
N GLN A 314 8.71 10.71 -3.13
CA GLN A 314 10.13 10.45 -3.35
C GLN A 314 10.50 9.01 -2.93
N ARG A 315 10.03 8.56 -1.78
CA ARG A 315 10.33 7.24 -1.23
C ARG A 315 9.48 6.09 -1.78
N ALA A 316 8.41 6.38 -2.55
CA ALA A 316 7.50 5.36 -3.08
C ALA A 316 8.07 4.54 -4.26
N ARG A 317 9.32 4.76 -4.68
CA ARG A 317 9.89 4.06 -5.84
C ARG A 317 11.40 3.94 -5.75
N LEU A 318 11.91 2.78 -6.12
CA LEU A 318 13.34 2.51 -6.28
C LEU A 318 13.94 3.31 -7.45
N GLY A 319 15.18 3.73 -7.31
CA GLY A 319 15.94 4.42 -8.35
C GLY A 319 15.40 5.80 -8.74
N ARG A 320 14.52 6.39 -7.93
CA ARG A 320 14.00 7.73 -8.19
C ARG A 320 15.00 8.79 -7.76
N ASP A 321 15.56 9.51 -8.73
CA ASP A 321 16.50 10.60 -8.47
C ASP A 321 15.91 11.65 -7.54
N ILE A 322 16.73 12.15 -6.63
CA ILE A 322 16.33 13.25 -5.74
C ILE A 322 16.37 14.54 -6.56
N ASN A 323 15.20 15.08 -6.90
CA ASN A 323 15.08 16.24 -7.76
C ASN A 323 14.50 17.44 -7.00
N PRO A 324 15.33 18.48 -6.70
CA PRO A 324 14.87 19.68 -6.01
C PRO A 324 13.79 20.46 -6.81
N SER A 325 13.80 20.39 -8.14
CA SER A 325 12.78 21.06 -8.95
C SER A 325 11.39 20.53 -8.70
N ARG A 326 11.25 19.24 -8.34
CA ARG A 326 9.96 18.66 -7.96
C ARG A 326 9.45 19.23 -6.65
N LEU A 327 10.32 19.44 -5.65
CA LEU A 327 9.97 20.10 -4.40
C LEU A 327 9.52 21.54 -4.62
N VAL A 328 10.23 22.30 -5.45
CA VAL A 328 9.83 23.66 -5.87
C VAL A 328 8.45 23.64 -6.51
N GLN A 329 8.21 22.72 -7.46
CA GLN A 329 6.92 22.59 -8.13
C GLN A 329 5.79 22.28 -7.13
N THR A 330 6.03 21.40 -6.19
CA THR A 330 5.04 20.98 -5.19
C THR A 330 4.68 22.14 -4.26
N LEU A 331 5.68 22.89 -3.76
CA LEU A 331 5.45 24.05 -2.92
C LEU A 331 4.82 25.22 -3.67
N MET A 332 5.24 25.50 -4.91
CA MET A 332 4.63 26.52 -5.76
C MET A 332 3.19 26.21 -6.16
N GLY A 333 2.78 24.94 -6.09
CA GLY A 333 1.40 24.51 -6.30
C GLY A 333 0.45 24.86 -5.13
N VAL A 334 0.98 25.24 -3.99
CA VAL A 334 0.18 25.65 -2.82
C VAL A 334 -0.36 27.07 -3.05
N ARG A 335 -1.68 27.22 -2.99
CA ARG A 335 -2.33 28.53 -3.16
C ARG A 335 -1.87 29.51 -2.09
N GLY A 336 -1.39 30.68 -2.51
CA GLY A 336 -0.86 31.73 -1.64
C GLY A 336 0.66 31.65 -1.44
N VAL A 337 1.35 30.63 -1.96
CA VAL A 337 2.82 30.63 -2.05
C VAL A 337 3.23 31.36 -3.33
N LYS A 338 4.11 32.32 -3.18
CA LYS A 338 4.58 33.19 -4.26
C LYS A 338 5.97 32.82 -4.77
N ARG A 339 6.87 32.50 -3.87
CA ARG A 339 8.26 32.17 -4.18
C ARG A 339 8.80 31.11 -3.25
N VAL A 340 9.65 30.23 -3.78
CA VAL A 340 10.29 29.14 -3.01
C VAL A 340 11.79 29.15 -3.29
N GLU A 341 12.58 29.04 -2.22
CA GLU A 341 14.03 28.88 -2.29
C GLU A 341 14.38 27.55 -1.64
N VAL A 342 14.94 26.61 -2.41
CA VAL A 342 15.39 25.31 -1.93
C VAL A 342 16.90 25.29 -1.85
N THR A 343 17.44 25.08 -0.64
CA THR A 343 18.88 24.90 -0.41
C THR A 343 19.26 23.43 -0.34
N LYS A 344 18.35 22.57 0.10
CA LYS A 344 18.41 21.11 0.07
C LYS A 344 17.03 20.54 -0.26
N PRO A 345 16.95 19.40 -0.95
CA PRO A 345 18.05 18.58 -1.45
C PRO A 345 18.75 19.19 -2.64
N VAL A 346 19.93 18.65 -2.97
CA VAL A 346 20.59 18.85 -4.26
C VAL A 346 20.23 17.71 -5.19
N PHE A 347 20.30 17.94 -6.51
CA PHE A 347 20.04 16.88 -7.48
C PHE A 347 21.03 15.73 -7.26
N THR A 348 20.47 14.53 -7.02
CA THR A 348 21.25 13.32 -6.76
C THR A 348 20.68 12.17 -7.56
N VAL A 349 21.52 11.55 -8.39
CA VAL A 349 21.13 10.35 -9.17
C VAL A 349 21.20 9.14 -8.26
N LEU A 350 20.13 8.33 -8.25
CA LEU A 350 20.04 7.07 -7.53
C LEU A 350 20.18 5.88 -8.48
N SER A 351 20.87 4.84 -8.03
CA SER A 351 20.84 3.55 -8.71
C SER A 351 19.50 2.85 -8.47
N ASN A 352 19.11 1.95 -9.36
CA ASN A 352 17.83 1.26 -9.30
C ASN A 352 17.59 0.38 -8.04
N ILE A 353 18.65 0.12 -7.26
CA ILE A 353 18.59 -0.60 -5.99
C ILE A 353 18.56 0.33 -4.77
N GLN A 354 18.40 1.62 -4.98
CA GLN A 354 18.42 2.63 -3.93
C GLN A 354 17.04 3.26 -3.77
N VAL A 355 16.72 3.62 -2.53
CA VAL A 355 15.52 4.40 -2.15
C VAL A 355 15.98 5.63 -1.37
N ALA A 356 15.36 6.78 -1.65
CA ALA A 356 15.66 8.02 -0.94
C ALA A 356 14.74 8.20 0.26
N HIS A 357 15.33 8.49 1.43
CA HIS A 357 14.61 8.81 2.66
C HIS A 357 15.01 10.19 3.19
N GLU A 358 14.01 11.00 3.51
CA GLU A 358 14.23 12.27 4.20
C GLU A 358 14.74 12.02 5.64
N GLN A 359 15.79 12.74 6.03
CA GLN A 359 16.36 12.67 7.37
C GLN A 359 15.95 13.87 8.23
N THR A 360 16.05 15.07 7.68
CA THR A 360 15.61 16.30 8.33
C THR A 360 14.70 17.09 7.39
N VAL A 361 13.62 17.64 7.94
CA VAL A 361 12.69 18.49 7.20
C VAL A 361 12.62 19.84 7.90
N ASN A 362 13.14 20.88 7.23
CA ASN A 362 13.11 22.25 7.69
C ASN A 362 12.57 23.15 6.57
N VAL A 363 11.27 23.41 6.64
CA VAL A 363 10.59 24.27 5.65
C VAL A 363 9.94 25.43 6.38
N VAL A 364 10.41 26.66 6.11
CA VAL A 364 10.10 27.85 6.88
C VAL A 364 9.48 28.93 6.00
N MET A 365 8.41 29.54 6.46
CA MET A 365 7.88 30.75 5.88
C MET A 365 8.79 31.94 6.28
N ALA A 366 9.38 32.61 5.30
CA ALA A 366 10.31 33.74 5.50
C ALA A 366 9.62 35.10 5.57
N GLY A 367 8.42 35.23 5.01
CA GLY A 367 7.67 36.48 4.99
C GLY A 367 6.60 36.52 3.91
N SER A 368 5.99 37.69 3.74
CA SER A 368 5.08 37.99 2.63
C SER A 368 5.73 38.93 1.64
N GLU A 369 5.40 38.75 0.37
CA GLU A 369 5.91 39.58 -0.76
C GLU A 369 4.74 40.04 -1.60
N ASP A 370 4.79 41.32 -2.01
CA ASP A 370 3.95 41.89 -3.10
C ASP A 370 4.60 41.66 -4.46
N GLU A 371 3.86 41.85 -5.57
CA GLU A 371 4.43 41.84 -6.93
C GLU A 371 5.42 42.96 -7.16
#